data_9fbd2c0dcde657de17e225141674f72b
#
_entry.id   9fbd2c0dcde657de17e225141674f72b
#
_cell.length_a   1.000
_cell.length_b   1.000
_cell.length_c   1.000
_cell.angle_alpha   90.00
_cell.angle_beta   90.00
_cell.angle_gamma   90.00
#
_symmetry.space_group_name_H-M   'P 1'
#
loop_
_entity.id
_entity.type
_entity.pdbx_description
1 polymer ?
#
loop_
_entity_poly.entity_id
_entity_poly.type
_entity_poly.pdbx_seq_one_letter_code
_entity_poly.pdbx_strand_id
1 'polypeptide(L)'
;MWKWLIAIVVVLALIIGGAAWYAKSSGMLDKMEERFNPQLKALEVKLDTPTRGKLVRTINAPGELEPKTKVEISAQVSARILELPYRENQDVKEGDVIVRLDARDLQALLDSAKAQLRSEEARLEGARASLANAEAELSRRQKLVASGDIAKTDLEAAQLQYDTMLSTLRQVQHGIDIAKANITRAEKDLDNTTIRSPMNGVITKLNAEVGETVVVGTLNSPGSVILEIADLNTMRLIARVDEANISRVKDQQRSTVYVNAFPDLKIPGVVETIGLKREQDTNGTRYFETKVLIERPANILLRSGLTANVDIEVDTYEDVLKVPSQAVLDRAVDDLPAEVTKDNPHIEQNKKFARVVFVEKDGKARAVPISIGASDSTSTIVTGGLQEGDRLVTGPFKVLTNLTHGQTIAEQGTLKNEKNDASKETAVAGGK
;
A
#
# COMPACT_ATOMS: atom_id res chain seq x y z
N MET A 1 -63.05 -74.36 26.99
CA MET A 1 -61.85 -73.42 27.07
C MET A 1 -61.52 -72.78 25.78
N TRP A 2 -61.69 -73.46 24.63
CA TRP A 2 -61.29 -72.87 23.31
C TRP A 2 -62.12 -71.70 22.78
N LYS A 3 -63.45 -71.63 23.13
CA LYS A 3 -64.34 -70.53 22.71
C LYS A 3 -63.98 -69.17 23.42
N TRP A 4 -63.39 -69.21 24.56
CA TRP A 4 -62.91 -68.04 25.27
C TRP A 4 -61.60 -67.50 24.70
N LEU A 5 -60.73 -68.34 24.23
CA LEU A 5 -59.51 -67.94 23.56
C LEU A 5 -59.80 -67.24 22.23
N ILE A 6 -60.78 -67.69 21.49
CA ILE A 6 -61.23 -67.09 20.20
C ILE A 6 -61.82 -65.67 20.48
N ALA A 7 -62.62 -65.54 21.56
CA ALA A 7 -63.19 -64.24 21.93
C ALA A 7 -62.12 -63.23 22.34
N ILE A 8 -61.05 -63.64 23.02
CA ILE A 8 -59.94 -62.77 23.41
C ILE A 8 -59.14 -62.35 22.17
N VAL A 9 -58.91 -63.23 21.22
CA VAL A 9 -58.20 -62.94 19.96
C VAL A 9 -58.98 -61.91 19.12
N VAL A 10 -60.32 -62.08 19.03
CA VAL A 10 -61.16 -61.15 18.28
C VAL A 10 -61.20 -59.76 18.94
N VAL A 11 -61.29 -59.69 20.29
CA VAL A 11 -61.21 -58.41 21.00
C VAL A 11 -59.85 -57.76 20.86
N LEU A 12 -58.77 -58.51 20.89
CA LEU A 12 -57.42 -57.98 20.67
C LEU A 12 -57.23 -57.48 19.22
N ALA A 13 -57.78 -58.18 18.23
CA ALA A 13 -57.77 -57.72 16.86
C ALA A 13 -58.59 -56.45 16.62
N LEU A 14 -59.73 -56.28 17.31
CA LEU A 14 -60.54 -55.06 17.25
C LEU A 14 -59.83 -53.88 17.93
N ILE A 15 -59.15 -54.13 19.05
CA ILE A 15 -58.36 -53.10 19.75
C ILE A 15 -57.17 -52.68 18.90
N ILE A 16 -56.46 -53.58 18.31
CA ILE A 16 -55.30 -53.29 17.43
C ILE A 16 -55.82 -52.59 16.14
N GLY A 17 -56.90 -53.03 15.55
CA GLY A 17 -57.52 -52.40 14.37
C GLY A 17 -58.04 -50.99 14.68
N GLY A 18 -58.69 -50.80 15.83
CA GLY A 18 -59.16 -49.50 16.30
C GLY A 18 -58.03 -48.54 16.63
N ALA A 19 -56.96 -49.05 17.27
CA ALA A 19 -55.78 -48.27 17.57
C ALA A 19 -55.03 -47.87 16.28
N ALA A 20 -54.92 -48.78 15.29
CA ALA A 20 -54.31 -48.47 13.99
C ALA A 20 -55.13 -47.45 13.18
N TRP A 21 -56.48 -47.58 13.22
CA TRP A 21 -57.35 -46.61 12.58
C TRP A 21 -57.32 -45.26 13.26
N TYR A 22 -57.30 -45.20 14.59
CA TYR A 22 -57.15 -43.97 15.37
C TYR A 22 -55.78 -43.32 15.16
N ALA A 23 -54.71 -44.10 15.12
CA ALA A 23 -53.35 -43.59 14.82
C ALA A 23 -53.21 -43.02 13.41
N LYS A 24 -53.93 -43.61 12.44
CA LYS A 24 -54.01 -43.15 11.07
C LYS A 24 -54.88 -41.89 10.91
N SER A 25 -56.05 -41.85 11.60
CA SER A 25 -56.93 -40.67 11.55
C SER A 25 -56.46 -39.46 12.35
N SER A 26 -55.65 -39.69 13.38
CA SER A 26 -55.08 -38.63 14.23
C SER A 26 -53.72 -38.08 13.70
N GLY A 27 -53.22 -38.54 12.55
CA GLY A 27 -51.93 -38.12 12.02
C GLY A 27 -50.73 -38.50 12.89
N MET A 28 -50.93 -39.46 13.83
CA MET A 28 -49.88 -39.87 14.76
C MET A 28 -48.81 -40.74 14.10
N LEU A 29 -49.18 -41.46 13.05
CA LEU A 29 -48.25 -42.21 12.21
C LEU A 29 -47.32 -41.27 11.38
N ASP A 30 -47.90 -40.21 10.82
CA ASP A 30 -47.14 -39.22 10.07
C ASP A 30 -46.14 -38.46 11.00
N LYS A 31 -46.55 -38.17 12.23
CA LYS A 31 -45.66 -37.56 13.25
C LYS A 31 -44.58 -38.51 13.78
N MET A 32 -44.82 -39.81 13.75
CA MET A 32 -43.81 -40.85 14.08
C MET A 32 -42.84 -41.03 12.94
N GLU A 33 -43.30 -41.07 11.67
CA GLU A 33 -42.45 -41.16 10.50
C GLU A 33 -41.51 -39.94 10.40
N GLU A 34 -42.01 -38.72 10.64
CA GLU A 34 -41.19 -37.50 10.74
C GLU A 34 -40.13 -37.57 11.85
N ARG A 35 -40.41 -38.26 12.96
CA ARG A 35 -39.50 -38.38 14.10
C ARG A 35 -38.42 -39.41 13.93
N PHE A 36 -38.65 -40.45 13.11
CA PHE A 36 -37.72 -41.54 12.85
C PHE A 36 -36.94 -41.37 11.53
N ASN A 37 -37.38 -40.46 10.65
CA ASN A 37 -36.71 -40.22 9.39
C ASN A 37 -36.42 -38.71 9.23
N PRO A 38 -35.25 -38.23 9.75
CA PRO A 38 -34.90 -36.82 9.71
C PRO A 38 -34.75 -36.26 8.27
N GLN A 39 -34.75 -37.14 7.27
CA GLN A 39 -34.74 -36.74 5.85
C GLN A 39 -36.10 -36.23 5.33
N LEU A 40 -37.19 -36.45 6.02
CA LEU A 40 -38.52 -35.96 5.67
C LEU A 40 -38.82 -34.53 6.10
N LYS A 41 -38.02 -33.98 6.99
CA LYS A 41 -38.16 -32.58 7.40
C LYS A 41 -37.52 -31.65 6.38
N ALA A 42 -38.35 -30.94 5.61
CA ALA A 42 -37.87 -29.94 4.69
C ALA A 42 -37.04 -28.90 5.40
N LEU A 43 -35.78 -28.74 5.01
CA LEU A 43 -34.91 -27.73 5.55
C LEU A 43 -35.12 -26.39 4.83
N GLU A 44 -35.37 -25.35 5.60
CA GLU A 44 -35.46 -24.00 5.03
C GLU A 44 -34.09 -23.54 4.52
N VAL A 45 -34.00 -23.25 3.23
CA VAL A 45 -32.79 -22.84 2.55
C VAL A 45 -33.00 -21.54 1.78
N LYS A 46 -31.93 -20.77 1.64
CA LYS A 46 -31.90 -19.65 0.72
C LYS A 46 -31.43 -20.19 -0.64
N LEU A 47 -32.18 -19.86 -1.66
CA LEU A 47 -31.85 -20.21 -3.04
C LEU A 47 -31.33 -18.96 -3.78
N ASP A 48 -30.35 -19.17 -4.66
CA ASP A 48 -29.81 -18.14 -5.53
C ASP A 48 -29.46 -18.78 -6.88
N THR A 49 -29.25 -17.98 -7.92
CA THR A 49 -28.88 -18.48 -9.25
C THR A 49 -27.46 -18.08 -9.60
N PRO A 50 -26.71 -18.92 -10.33
CA PRO A 50 -25.43 -18.51 -10.90
C PRO A 50 -25.62 -17.28 -11.78
N THR A 51 -24.70 -16.34 -11.68
CA THR A 51 -24.73 -15.15 -12.51
C THR A 51 -23.50 -15.08 -13.40
N ARG A 52 -23.70 -14.70 -14.67
CA ARG A 52 -22.59 -14.45 -15.56
C ARG A 52 -22.18 -12.99 -15.46
N GLY A 53 -20.87 -12.74 -15.43
CA GLY A 53 -20.38 -11.38 -15.34
C GLY A 53 -18.88 -11.29 -15.08
N LYS A 54 -18.43 -10.08 -14.84
CA LYS A 54 -17.04 -9.79 -14.50
C LYS A 54 -16.71 -10.24 -13.09
N LEU A 55 -15.56 -10.88 -12.90
CA LEU A 55 -14.93 -11.13 -11.61
C LEU A 55 -13.55 -10.51 -11.60
N VAL A 56 -13.27 -9.68 -10.60
CA VAL A 56 -11.97 -9.04 -10.41
C VAL A 56 -11.33 -9.67 -9.17
N ARG A 57 -10.19 -10.27 -9.36
CA ARG A 57 -9.40 -10.79 -8.26
C ARG A 57 -8.54 -9.68 -7.71
N THR A 58 -8.64 -9.43 -6.41
CA THR A 58 -7.86 -8.43 -5.72
C THR A 58 -6.87 -9.04 -4.75
N ILE A 59 -5.76 -8.37 -4.53
CA ILE A 59 -4.82 -8.63 -3.44
C ILE A 59 -4.96 -7.51 -2.45
N ASN A 60 -5.30 -7.84 -1.21
CA ASN A 60 -5.34 -6.89 -0.11
C ASN A 60 -3.95 -6.76 0.52
N ALA A 61 -3.50 -5.53 0.73
CA ALA A 61 -2.25 -5.23 1.41
C ALA A 61 -2.42 -4.03 2.35
N PRO A 62 -1.95 -4.15 3.60
CA PRO A 62 -1.91 -3.01 4.51
C PRO A 62 -0.75 -2.09 4.12
N GLY A 63 -0.89 -0.80 4.45
CA GLY A 63 0.14 0.18 4.17
C GLY A 63 -0.03 1.47 4.94
N GLU A 64 0.84 2.42 4.63
CA GLU A 64 0.89 3.73 5.25
C GLU A 64 0.92 4.82 4.19
N LEU A 65 0.16 5.88 4.41
CA LEU A 65 0.10 7.03 3.49
C LEU A 65 1.30 7.94 3.70
N GLU A 66 2.00 8.24 2.62
CA GLU A 66 3.09 9.20 2.60
C GLU A 66 2.91 10.22 1.47
N PRO A 67 3.44 11.44 1.63
CA PRO A 67 3.56 12.36 0.51
C PRO A 67 4.52 11.79 -0.55
N LYS A 68 4.22 11.99 -1.82
CA LYS A 68 5.10 11.56 -2.92
C LYS A 68 6.45 12.25 -2.85
N THR A 69 6.44 13.53 -2.52
CA THR A 69 7.65 14.35 -2.39
C THR A 69 7.72 14.93 -0.99
N LYS A 70 8.80 14.65 -0.28
CA LYS A 70 9.16 15.25 1.00
C LYS A 70 10.64 15.59 1.01
N VAL A 71 10.99 16.68 1.67
CA VAL A 71 12.38 17.15 1.80
C VAL A 71 12.62 17.49 3.27
N GLU A 72 13.66 16.88 3.82
CA GLU A 72 14.17 17.20 5.14
C GLU A 72 15.18 18.35 5.02
N ILE A 73 14.93 19.44 5.71
CA ILE A 73 15.77 20.62 5.73
C ILE A 73 16.74 20.51 6.90
N SER A 74 18.03 20.40 6.57
CA SER A 74 19.11 20.30 7.54
C SER A 74 20.03 21.52 7.48
N ALA A 75 20.76 21.77 8.57
CA ALA A 75 21.75 22.84 8.63
C ALA A 75 22.96 22.55 7.73
N GLN A 76 23.37 23.54 6.93
CA GLN A 76 24.58 23.49 6.09
C GLN A 76 25.77 24.19 6.77
N VAL A 77 25.52 25.01 7.78
CA VAL A 77 26.51 25.65 8.64
C VAL A 77 26.10 25.49 10.09
N SER A 78 27.07 25.43 10.99
CA SER A 78 26.79 25.34 12.43
C SER A 78 26.62 26.75 13.00
N ALA A 79 25.38 27.04 13.45
CA ALA A 79 25.05 28.35 14.04
C ALA A 79 23.79 28.25 14.89
N ARG A 80 23.48 29.29 15.66
CA ARG A 80 22.25 29.39 16.45
C ARG A 80 21.09 29.86 15.59
N ILE A 81 19.90 29.26 15.79
CA ILE A 81 18.66 29.71 15.15
C ILE A 81 18.24 31.06 15.78
N LEU A 82 18.10 32.08 14.96
CA LEU A 82 17.56 33.40 15.35
C LEU A 82 16.04 33.45 15.13
N GLU A 83 15.57 32.95 14.00
CA GLU A 83 14.17 33.06 13.62
C GLU A 83 13.69 31.78 12.90
N LEU A 84 12.48 31.39 13.23
CA LEU A 84 11.67 30.38 12.52
C LEU A 84 10.33 31.02 12.14
N PRO A 85 10.23 31.66 10.96
CA PRO A 85 9.05 32.44 10.56
C PRO A 85 7.78 31.60 10.42
N TYR A 86 7.92 30.30 10.18
CA TYR A 86 6.83 29.38 9.93
C TYR A 86 6.68 28.35 11.06
N ARG A 87 5.45 27.86 11.22
CA ARG A 87 5.08 26.81 12.16
C ARG A 87 4.66 25.54 11.43
N GLU A 88 4.50 24.43 12.15
CA GLU A 88 3.91 23.21 11.62
C GLU A 88 2.51 23.48 11.04
N ASN A 89 2.18 22.78 9.98
CA ASN A 89 0.94 22.87 9.21
C ASN A 89 0.74 24.20 8.45
N GLN A 90 1.81 24.99 8.23
CA GLN A 90 1.75 26.18 7.38
C GLN A 90 2.27 25.89 5.97
N ASP A 91 1.63 26.52 4.99
CA ASP A 91 2.06 26.46 3.60
C ASP A 91 3.29 27.34 3.39
N VAL A 92 4.24 26.81 2.62
CA VAL A 92 5.44 27.53 2.19
C VAL A 92 5.58 27.45 0.68
N LYS A 93 6.15 28.50 0.10
CA LYS A 93 6.48 28.57 -1.33
C LYS A 93 7.95 28.37 -1.55
N GLU A 94 8.32 27.88 -2.71
CA GLU A 94 9.71 27.83 -3.15
C GLU A 94 10.37 29.22 -3.04
N GLY A 95 11.54 29.29 -2.41
CA GLY A 95 12.29 30.52 -2.15
C GLY A 95 11.95 31.26 -0.87
N ASP A 96 10.86 30.92 -0.18
CA ASP A 96 10.51 31.53 1.13
C ASP A 96 11.60 31.24 2.15
N VAL A 97 11.92 32.25 2.97
CA VAL A 97 12.88 32.10 4.07
C VAL A 97 12.21 31.35 5.21
N ILE A 98 12.68 30.13 5.48
CA ILE A 98 12.10 29.24 6.49
C ILE A 98 12.91 29.20 7.79
N VAL A 99 14.23 29.48 7.73
CA VAL A 99 15.12 29.52 8.90
C VAL A 99 16.11 30.67 8.72
N ARG A 100 16.36 31.41 9.80
CA ARG A 100 17.48 32.34 9.88
C ARG A 100 18.40 31.96 11.02
N LEU A 101 19.66 31.74 10.68
CA LEU A 101 20.73 31.45 11.63
C LEU A 101 21.51 32.73 11.98
N ASP A 102 22.22 32.71 13.09
CA ASP A 102 23.13 33.79 13.48
C ASP A 102 24.33 33.86 12.54
N ALA A 103 24.39 34.92 11.77
CA ALA A 103 25.37 35.15 10.74
C ALA A 103 26.60 35.94 11.20
N ARG A 104 26.65 36.43 12.45
CA ARG A 104 27.66 37.40 12.90
C ARG A 104 29.08 36.87 12.76
N ASP A 105 29.33 35.66 13.17
CA ASP A 105 30.66 35.04 13.11
C ASP A 105 31.10 34.78 11.65
N LEU A 106 30.16 34.34 10.80
CA LEU A 106 30.43 34.11 9.38
C LEU A 106 30.61 35.42 8.61
N GLN A 107 29.91 36.49 8.99
CA GLN A 107 30.12 37.82 8.44
C GLN A 107 31.52 38.33 8.77
N ALA A 108 31.97 38.16 10.03
CA ALA A 108 33.33 38.55 10.44
C ALA A 108 34.39 37.74 9.66
N LEU A 109 34.14 36.47 9.39
CA LEU A 109 35.03 35.64 8.59
C LEU A 109 35.10 36.13 7.13
N LEU A 110 33.99 36.53 6.54
CA LEU A 110 33.95 37.13 5.21
C LEU A 110 34.71 38.43 5.14
N ASP A 111 34.54 39.30 6.16
CA ASP A 111 35.23 40.58 6.24
C ASP A 111 36.76 40.39 6.39
N SER A 112 37.19 39.38 7.13
CA SER A 112 38.59 38.97 7.26
C SER A 112 39.14 38.48 5.89
N ALA A 113 38.42 37.64 5.17
CA ALA A 113 38.83 37.18 3.83
C ALA A 113 38.93 38.31 2.82
N LYS A 114 38.01 39.30 2.87
CA LYS A 114 38.09 40.52 2.06
C LYS A 114 39.31 41.40 2.42
N ALA A 115 39.68 41.46 3.68
CA ALA A 115 40.88 42.20 4.12
C ALA A 115 42.16 41.53 3.62
N GLN A 116 42.20 40.17 3.59
CA GLN A 116 43.32 39.42 3.04
C GLN A 116 43.46 39.67 1.51
N LEU A 117 42.37 39.70 0.76
CA LEU A 117 42.41 40.03 -0.67
C LEU A 117 43.07 41.43 -0.88
N ARG A 118 42.60 42.44 -0.11
CA ARG A 118 43.18 43.80 -0.21
C ARG A 118 44.71 43.81 0.09
N SER A 119 45.16 42.98 1.04
CA SER A 119 46.58 42.82 1.34
C SER A 119 47.36 42.23 0.14
N GLU A 120 46.80 41.18 -0.51
CA GLU A 120 47.46 40.60 -1.70
C GLU A 120 47.43 41.54 -2.91
N GLU A 121 46.38 42.33 -3.08
CA GLU A 121 46.31 43.37 -4.11
C GLU A 121 47.38 44.45 -3.92
N ALA A 122 47.62 44.92 -2.67
CA ALA A 122 48.68 45.83 -2.39
C ALA A 122 50.09 45.22 -2.68
N ARG A 123 50.27 43.92 -2.39
CA ARG A 123 51.49 43.17 -2.75
C ARG A 123 51.69 43.10 -4.25
N LEU A 124 50.59 42.93 -5.03
CA LEU A 124 50.64 42.91 -6.47
C LEU A 124 51.19 44.22 -7.05
N GLU A 125 50.72 45.36 -6.50
CA GLU A 125 51.22 46.66 -6.91
C GLU A 125 52.72 46.78 -6.67
N GLY A 126 53.24 46.37 -5.52
CA GLY A 126 54.64 46.32 -5.22
C GLY A 126 55.42 45.39 -6.13
N ALA A 127 54.91 44.21 -6.43
CA ALA A 127 55.54 43.27 -7.34
C ALA A 127 55.59 43.80 -8.80
N ARG A 128 54.53 44.47 -9.26
CA ARG A 128 54.50 45.16 -10.55
C ARG A 128 55.54 46.27 -10.65
N ALA A 129 55.66 47.09 -9.63
CA ALA A 129 56.67 48.15 -9.59
C ALA A 129 58.10 47.58 -9.63
N SER A 130 58.36 46.49 -8.88
CA SER A 130 59.65 45.79 -8.85
C SER A 130 59.97 45.17 -10.21
N LEU A 131 59.02 44.54 -10.89
CA LEU A 131 59.18 44.01 -12.22
C LEU A 131 59.50 45.11 -13.26
N ALA A 132 58.75 46.22 -13.22
CA ALA A 132 59.00 47.35 -14.12
C ALA A 132 60.41 47.95 -13.96
N ASN A 133 60.91 48.03 -12.72
CA ASN A 133 62.26 48.45 -12.46
C ASN A 133 63.30 47.46 -13.05
N ALA A 134 63.10 46.14 -12.86
CA ALA A 134 63.98 45.11 -13.38
C ALA A 134 63.96 45.09 -14.92
N GLU A 135 62.80 45.28 -15.55
CA GLU A 135 62.62 45.36 -17.02
C GLU A 135 63.37 46.57 -17.59
N ALA A 136 63.25 47.75 -16.94
CA ALA A 136 64.00 48.97 -17.34
C ALA A 136 65.52 48.79 -17.24
N GLU A 137 66.01 48.11 -16.19
CA GLU A 137 67.43 47.83 -16.00
C GLU A 137 67.92 46.81 -17.05
N LEU A 138 67.16 45.73 -17.32
CA LEU A 138 67.46 44.76 -18.39
C LEU A 138 67.55 45.45 -19.73
N SER A 139 66.64 46.31 -20.10
CA SER A 139 66.64 47.09 -21.36
C SER A 139 67.86 48.00 -21.44
N ARG A 140 68.25 48.63 -20.34
CA ARG A 140 69.44 49.45 -20.29
C ARG A 140 70.71 48.62 -20.53
N ARG A 141 70.83 47.47 -19.82
CA ARG A 141 72.00 46.57 -20.00
C ARG A 141 72.08 45.98 -21.42
N GLN A 142 70.96 45.66 -22.05
CA GLN A 142 70.90 45.21 -23.43
C GLN A 142 71.55 46.24 -24.42
N LYS A 143 71.23 47.53 -24.25
CA LYS A 143 71.73 48.61 -25.04
C LYS A 143 73.24 48.76 -24.82
N LEU A 144 73.76 48.71 -23.59
CA LEU A 144 75.15 48.85 -23.23
C LEU A 144 76.03 47.67 -23.73
N VAL A 145 75.46 46.46 -23.73
CA VAL A 145 76.16 45.30 -24.32
C VAL A 145 76.30 45.49 -25.85
N ALA A 146 75.24 46.01 -26.52
CA ALA A 146 75.21 46.26 -27.95
C ALA A 146 76.20 47.31 -28.34
N SER A 147 76.55 48.33 -27.50
CA SER A 147 77.60 49.31 -27.66
C SER A 147 78.99 48.80 -27.28
N GLY A 148 79.09 47.65 -26.60
CA GLY A 148 80.42 47.09 -26.22
C GLY A 148 80.91 47.64 -24.84
N ASP A 149 80.06 48.39 -24.09
CA ASP A 149 80.47 49.12 -22.87
C ASP A 149 80.43 48.24 -21.58
N ILE A 150 79.76 47.09 -21.60
CA ILE A 150 79.73 46.18 -20.49
C ILE A 150 79.88 44.71 -20.86
N ALA A 151 80.20 43.83 -19.92
CA ALA A 151 80.36 42.38 -20.10
C ALA A 151 79.03 41.66 -20.29
N LYS A 152 79.00 40.54 -20.99
CA LYS A 152 77.80 39.70 -21.15
C LYS A 152 77.24 39.15 -19.82
N THR A 153 78.13 38.91 -18.85
CA THR A 153 77.77 38.49 -17.47
C THR A 153 76.87 39.48 -16.75
N ASP A 154 77.06 40.78 -17.03
CA ASP A 154 76.19 41.82 -16.46
C ASP A 154 74.81 41.81 -17.06
N LEU A 155 74.66 41.45 -18.33
CA LEU A 155 73.35 41.25 -18.97
C LEU A 155 72.68 39.98 -18.46
N GLU A 156 73.41 38.87 -18.29
CA GLU A 156 72.88 37.63 -17.72
C GLU A 156 72.34 37.83 -16.27
N ALA A 157 73.10 38.61 -15.51
CA ALA A 157 72.64 38.99 -14.13
C ALA A 157 71.32 39.79 -14.14
N ALA A 158 71.19 40.78 -15.05
CA ALA A 158 69.97 41.56 -15.22
C ALA A 158 68.78 40.71 -15.71
N GLN A 159 69.06 39.77 -16.63
CA GLN A 159 68.06 38.80 -17.13
C GLN A 159 67.54 37.91 -15.97
N LEU A 160 68.44 37.34 -15.17
CA LEU A 160 68.03 36.54 -13.98
C LEU A 160 67.18 37.36 -12.99
N GLN A 161 67.56 38.64 -12.77
CA GLN A 161 66.77 39.51 -11.91
C GLN A 161 65.36 39.76 -12.46
N TYR A 162 65.22 40.00 -13.76
CA TYR A 162 63.92 40.13 -14.43
C TYR A 162 63.07 38.86 -14.28
N ASP A 163 63.67 37.72 -14.57
CA ASP A 163 62.94 36.41 -14.48
C ASP A 163 62.49 36.10 -13.05
N THR A 164 63.29 36.48 -12.04
CA THR A 164 62.98 36.38 -10.63
C THR A 164 61.80 37.28 -10.25
N MET A 165 61.78 38.55 -10.71
CA MET A 165 60.65 39.45 -10.45
C MET A 165 59.42 39.06 -11.18
N LEU A 166 59.51 38.52 -12.39
CA LEU A 166 58.41 37.96 -13.14
C LEU A 166 57.76 36.73 -12.42
N SER A 167 58.62 35.86 -11.87
CA SER A 167 58.17 34.72 -11.07
C SER A 167 57.45 35.16 -9.79
N THR A 168 58.00 36.19 -9.11
CA THR A 168 57.39 36.81 -7.91
C THR A 168 56.02 37.41 -8.24
N LEU A 169 55.89 38.12 -9.37
CA LEU A 169 54.60 38.65 -9.82
C LEU A 169 53.57 37.56 -10.01
N ARG A 170 53.92 36.47 -10.68
CA ARG A 170 53.03 35.31 -10.87
C ARG A 170 52.63 34.68 -9.56
N GLN A 171 53.57 34.55 -8.61
CA GLN A 171 53.28 34.00 -7.28
C GLN A 171 52.25 34.85 -6.53
N VAL A 172 52.37 36.20 -6.56
CA VAL A 172 51.41 37.12 -5.96
C VAL A 172 50.05 37.03 -6.68
N GLN A 173 50.00 36.90 -7.99
CA GLN A 173 48.79 36.70 -8.77
C GLN A 173 48.03 35.43 -8.30
N HIS A 174 48.76 34.31 -8.12
CA HIS A 174 48.15 33.07 -7.60
C HIS A 174 47.68 33.26 -6.13
N GLY A 175 48.37 34.10 -5.32
CA GLY A 175 47.93 34.49 -3.98
C GLY A 175 46.58 35.19 -4.03
N ILE A 176 46.34 36.07 -4.98
CA ILE A 176 45.06 36.74 -5.21
C ILE A 176 43.96 35.74 -5.56
N ASP A 177 44.27 34.79 -6.43
CA ASP A 177 43.30 33.76 -6.83
C ASP A 177 42.86 32.92 -5.62
N ILE A 178 43.80 32.54 -4.76
CA ILE A 178 43.51 31.87 -3.48
C ILE A 178 42.64 32.74 -2.56
N ALA A 179 42.98 34.03 -2.42
CA ALA A 179 42.19 34.93 -1.60
C ALA A 179 40.74 35.08 -2.11
N LYS A 180 40.56 35.21 -3.40
CA LYS A 180 39.22 35.22 -4.05
C LYS A 180 38.44 33.94 -3.79
N ALA A 181 39.08 32.76 -3.90
CA ALA A 181 38.44 31.49 -3.58
C ALA A 181 37.97 31.40 -2.12
N ASN A 182 38.78 31.93 -1.19
CA ASN A 182 38.41 32.03 0.24
C ASN A 182 37.21 32.96 0.47
N ILE A 183 37.11 34.07 -0.28
CA ILE A 183 35.95 34.97 -0.21
C ILE A 183 34.71 34.21 -0.71
N THR A 184 34.77 33.56 -1.86
CA THR A 184 33.64 32.81 -2.42
C THR A 184 33.15 31.74 -1.45
N ARG A 185 34.07 31.06 -0.75
CA ARG A 185 33.71 30.10 0.31
C ARG A 185 33.00 30.77 1.47
N ALA A 186 33.52 31.85 2.00
CA ALA A 186 32.94 32.57 3.12
C ALA A 186 31.56 33.18 2.77
N GLU A 187 31.39 33.65 1.52
CA GLU A 187 30.09 34.12 1.00
C GLU A 187 29.05 33.01 0.96
N LYS A 188 29.45 31.81 0.48
CA LYS A 188 28.56 30.65 0.47
C LYS A 188 28.18 30.23 1.90
N ASP A 189 29.13 30.20 2.82
CA ASP A 189 28.85 29.84 4.20
C ASP A 189 27.91 30.88 4.86
N LEU A 190 28.04 32.15 4.53
CA LEU A 190 27.15 33.20 4.97
C LEU A 190 25.74 33.05 4.34
N ASP A 191 25.64 32.78 3.07
CA ASP A 191 24.35 32.56 2.40
C ASP A 191 23.59 31.36 3.01
N ASN A 192 24.32 30.31 3.38
CA ASN A 192 23.76 29.12 4.04
C ASN A 192 23.17 29.42 5.45
N THR A 193 23.37 30.62 6.00
CA THR A 193 22.69 31.07 7.25
C THR A 193 21.22 31.42 7.01
N THR A 194 20.83 31.68 5.77
CA THR A 194 19.45 31.96 5.38
C THR A 194 18.91 30.79 4.59
N ILE A 195 18.24 29.88 5.27
CA ILE A 195 17.71 28.66 4.65
C ILE A 195 16.34 28.96 4.02
N ARG A 196 16.21 28.61 2.74
CA ARG A 196 14.99 28.82 1.95
C ARG A 196 14.34 27.50 1.59
N SER A 197 13.02 27.54 1.41
CA SER A 197 12.26 26.36 0.93
C SER A 197 12.69 25.99 -0.50
N PRO A 198 13.08 24.75 -0.76
CA PRO A 198 13.43 24.27 -2.11
C PRO A 198 12.21 23.95 -2.97
N MET A 199 11.00 23.94 -2.41
CA MET A 199 9.77 23.56 -3.09
C MET A 199 8.53 24.19 -2.46
N ASN A 200 7.44 24.20 -3.18
CA ASN A 200 6.13 24.49 -2.60
C ASN A 200 5.63 23.29 -1.79
N GLY A 201 5.08 23.53 -0.62
CA GLY A 201 4.57 22.46 0.24
C GLY A 201 4.07 22.96 1.58
N VAL A 202 3.87 22.01 2.50
CA VAL A 202 3.46 22.26 3.88
C VAL A 202 4.54 21.77 4.82
N ILE A 203 4.82 22.51 5.87
CA ILE A 203 5.72 22.07 6.94
C ILE A 203 4.99 20.98 7.73
N THR A 204 5.45 19.74 7.60
CA THR A 204 4.85 18.58 8.26
C THR A 204 5.41 18.36 9.66
N LYS A 205 6.66 18.76 9.87
CA LYS A 205 7.34 18.61 11.15
C LYS A 205 8.37 19.71 11.37
N LEU A 206 8.43 20.22 12.61
CA LEU A 206 9.43 21.18 13.07
C LEU A 206 10.20 20.55 14.24
N ASN A 207 11.49 20.24 14.03
CA ASN A 207 12.31 19.52 15.01
C ASN A 207 13.19 20.45 15.86
N ALA A 208 13.28 21.73 15.53
CA ALA A 208 14.16 22.68 16.19
C ALA A 208 13.42 23.93 16.69
N GLU A 209 13.97 24.58 17.71
CA GLU A 209 13.40 25.77 18.32
C GLU A 209 14.32 27.00 18.17
N VAL A 210 13.72 28.18 18.26
CA VAL A 210 14.47 29.44 18.25
C VAL A 210 15.41 29.51 19.47
N GLY A 211 16.68 29.82 19.20
CA GLY A 211 17.74 29.85 20.22
C GLY A 211 18.57 28.58 20.32
N GLU A 212 18.15 27.51 19.69
CA GLU A 212 18.89 26.25 19.59
C GLU A 212 20.08 26.39 18.64
N THR A 213 21.15 25.64 18.90
CA THR A 213 22.32 25.57 18.00
C THR A 213 22.22 24.32 17.13
N VAL A 214 22.15 24.53 15.83
CA VAL A 214 22.16 23.44 14.82
C VAL A 214 23.58 23.15 14.39
N VAL A 215 23.85 21.88 14.06
CA VAL A 215 25.18 21.43 13.65
C VAL A 215 25.10 20.72 12.29
N VAL A 216 26.13 20.87 11.51
CA VAL A 216 26.30 20.18 10.22
C VAL A 216 26.59 18.71 10.46
N GLY A 217 26.01 17.83 9.65
CA GLY A 217 26.31 16.41 9.69
C GLY A 217 27.76 16.10 9.32
N THR A 218 28.30 15.08 9.95
CA THR A 218 29.62 14.52 9.66
C THR A 218 29.49 13.07 9.18
N LEU A 219 30.58 12.46 8.75
CA LEU A 219 30.59 11.05 8.32
C LEU A 219 30.06 10.07 9.39
N ASN A 220 30.18 10.43 10.67
CA ASN A 220 29.82 9.56 11.79
C ASN A 220 28.59 10.04 12.58
N SER A 221 28.02 11.20 12.22
CA SER A 221 26.86 11.77 12.92
C SER A 221 25.95 12.51 11.93
N PRO A 222 24.67 12.19 11.90
CA PRO A 222 23.73 12.95 11.08
C PRO A 222 23.66 14.38 11.56
N GLY A 223 23.49 15.33 10.63
CA GLY A 223 23.28 16.75 10.96
C GLY A 223 21.90 16.98 11.59
N SER A 224 21.75 18.17 12.18
CA SER A 224 20.45 18.58 12.71
C SER A 224 19.44 18.78 11.59
N VAL A 225 18.39 17.94 11.54
CA VAL A 225 17.21 18.16 10.70
C VAL A 225 16.33 19.18 11.42
N ILE A 226 16.16 20.35 10.80
CA ILE A 226 15.43 21.49 11.39
C ILE A 226 13.93 21.32 11.20
N LEU A 227 13.50 21.02 9.96
CA LEU A 227 12.09 20.83 9.62
C LEU A 227 11.94 19.91 8.38
N GLU A 228 10.71 19.42 8.18
CA GLU A 228 10.32 18.65 7.00
C GLU A 228 9.24 19.40 6.21
N ILE A 229 9.43 19.49 4.89
CA ILE A 229 8.45 20.06 3.95
C ILE A 229 7.96 18.94 3.05
N ALA A 230 6.64 18.83 2.88
CA ALA A 230 6.03 17.84 2.03
C ALA A 230 4.95 18.43 1.11
N ASP A 231 4.86 17.87 -0.10
CA ASP A 231 3.73 18.13 -0.99
C ASP A 231 2.57 17.19 -0.65
N LEU A 232 1.57 17.72 0.05
CA LEU A 232 0.36 16.96 0.42
C LEU A 232 -0.68 16.87 -0.71
N ASN A 233 -0.44 17.49 -1.87
CA ASN A 233 -1.34 17.37 -3.01
C ASN A 233 -1.17 16.03 -3.72
N THR A 234 0.04 15.49 -3.70
CA THR A 234 0.38 14.23 -4.33
C THR A 234 0.77 13.23 -3.24
N MET A 235 -0.15 12.32 -2.92
CA MET A 235 0.05 11.30 -1.90
C MET A 235 0.25 9.93 -2.53
N ARG A 236 0.96 9.05 -1.85
CA ARG A 236 1.10 7.64 -2.20
C ARG A 236 0.90 6.76 -0.97
N LEU A 237 0.44 5.56 -1.21
CA LEU A 237 0.40 4.51 -0.19
C LEU A 237 1.64 3.62 -0.37
N ILE A 238 2.38 3.41 0.69
CA ILE A 238 3.42 2.39 0.76
C ILE A 238 2.76 1.11 1.27
N ALA A 239 2.35 0.26 0.33
CA ALA A 239 1.67 -0.99 0.64
C ALA A 239 2.69 -2.13 0.86
N ARG A 240 2.42 -2.99 1.85
CA ARG A 240 3.24 -4.17 2.17
C ARG A 240 2.59 -5.41 1.55
N VAL A 241 3.01 -5.76 0.35
CA VAL A 241 2.48 -6.93 -0.37
C VAL A 241 3.27 -8.17 0.03
N ASP A 242 2.55 -9.20 0.46
CA ASP A 242 3.13 -10.49 0.88
C ASP A 242 3.91 -11.17 -0.27
N GLU A 243 5.02 -11.85 0.08
CA GLU A 243 5.88 -12.58 -0.85
C GLU A 243 5.10 -13.60 -1.72
N ALA A 244 4.06 -14.23 -1.16
CA ALA A 244 3.24 -15.21 -1.88
C ALA A 244 2.40 -14.58 -3.01
N ASN A 245 2.12 -13.29 -2.94
CA ASN A 245 1.23 -12.59 -3.86
C ASN A 245 1.94 -11.67 -4.84
N ILE A 246 3.20 -11.30 -4.56
CA ILE A 246 3.92 -10.27 -5.34
C ILE A 246 4.08 -10.61 -6.82
N SER A 247 4.19 -11.89 -7.18
CA SER A 247 4.34 -12.33 -8.57
C SER A 247 3.17 -11.94 -9.49
N ARG A 248 2.02 -11.60 -8.92
CA ARG A 248 0.79 -11.22 -9.64
C ARG A 248 0.61 -9.70 -9.72
N VAL A 249 1.29 -8.96 -8.87
CA VAL A 249 1.25 -7.49 -8.88
C VAL A 249 2.15 -7.00 -10.01
N LYS A 250 1.65 -6.04 -10.77
CA LYS A 250 2.36 -5.40 -11.89
C LYS A 250 2.18 -3.89 -11.81
N ASP A 251 3.12 -3.16 -12.39
CA ASP A 251 2.99 -1.72 -12.52
C ASP A 251 1.72 -1.34 -13.31
N GLN A 252 1.17 -0.18 -13.02
CA GLN A 252 -0.02 0.39 -13.67
C GLN A 252 -1.32 -0.38 -13.40
N GLN A 253 -1.35 -1.35 -12.48
CA GLN A 253 -2.61 -1.98 -12.05
C GLN A 253 -3.46 -0.99 -11.26
N ARG A 254 -4.76 -1.06 -11.51
CA ARG A 254 -5.75 -0.30 -10.74
C ARG A 254 -5.84 -0.82 -9.33
N SER A 255 -6.11 0.09 -8.42
CA SER A 255 -6.29 -0.25 -7.01
C SER A 255 -7.34 0.64 -6.35
N THR A 256 -7.88 0.17 -5.26
CA THR A 256 -8.78 0.94 -4.41
C THR A 256 -8.18 0.99 -3.02
N VAL A 257 -7.99 2.20 -2.51
CA VAL A 257 -7.39 2.45 -1.19
C VAL A 257 -8.50 2.79 -0.19
N TYR A 258 -8.46 2.16 0.96
CA TYR A 258 -9.35 2.37 2.11
C TYR A 258 -8.53 2.90 3.27
N VAL A 259 -8.73 4.15 3.61
CA VAL A 259 -8.03 4.80 4.73
C VAL A 259 -8.80 4.55 6.02
N ASN A 260 -8.13 4.02 7.04
CA ASN A 260 -8.80 3.65 8.31
C ASN A 260 -9.48 4.84 9.01
N ALA A 261 -8.94 6.05 8.83
CA ALA A 261 -9.55 7.28 9.36
C ALA A 261 -10.85 7.68 8.64
N PHE A 262 -11.11 7.14 7.43
CA PHE A 262 -12.27 7.46 6.59
C PHE A 262 -12.84 6.18 5.98
N PRO A 263 -13.52 5.31 6.76
CA PRO A 263 -13.90 3.96 6.33
C PRO A 263 -14.88 3.92 5.14
N ASP A 264 -15.70 4.93 4.99
CA ASP A 264 -16.68 5.02 3.90
C ASP A 264 -16.08 5.55 2.58
N LEU A 265 -14.83 6.02 2.63
CA LEU A 265 -14.16 6.63 1.48
C LEU A 265 -13.33 5.60 0.71
N LYS A 266 -13.68 5.43 -0.56
CA LYS A 266 -12.92 4.63 -1.52
C LYS A 266 -12.10 5.56 -2.40
N ILE A 267 -10.78 5.48 -2.29
CA ILE A 267 -9.87 6.34 -3.06
C ILE A 267 -9.29 5.52 -4.21
N PRO A 268 -9.50 5.91 -5.46
CA PRO A 268 -8.85 5.25 -6.59
C PRO A 268 -7.35 5.48 -6.53
N GLY A 269 -6.61 4.44 -6.92
CA GLY A 269 -5.16 4.48 -6.99
C GLY A 269 -4.62 3.62 -8.11
N VAL A 270 -3.35 3.80 -8.41
CA VAL A 270 -2.63 3.03 -9.43
C VAL A 270 -1.28 2.60 -8.87
N VAL A 271 -0.91 1.35 -9.08
CA VAL A 271 0.43 0.84 -8.71
C VAL A 271 1.48 1.59 -9.52
N GLU A 272 2.32 2.36 -8.85
CA GLU A 272 3.39 3.15 -9.47
C GLU A 272 4.68 2.33 -9.61
N THR A 273 5.07 1.63 -8.55
CA THR A 273 6.34 0.90 -8.53
C THR A 273 6.29 -0.23 -7.50
N ILE A 274 6.89 -1.34 -7.84
CA ILE A 274 7.04 -2.50 -6.95
C ILE A 274 8.50 -2.57 -6.51
N GLY A 275 8.74 -2.61 -5.19
CA GLY A 275 10.08 -2.74 -4.63
C GLY A 275 10.74 -4.05 -5.02
N LEU A 276 12.00 -3.99 -5.41
CA LEU A 276 12.79 -5.17 -5.78
C LEU A 276 13.43 -5.85 -4.57
N LYS A 277 13.51 -5.14 -3.46
CA LYS A 277 14.10 -5.65 -2.21
C LYS A 277 13.01 -6.22 -1.34
N ARG A 278 13.22 -7.45 -0.87
CA ARG A 278 12.39 -8.06 0.15
C ARG A 278 12.70 -7.42 1.50
N GLU A 279 11.66 -7.06 2.22
CA GLU A 279 11.72 -6.58 3.59
C GLU A 279 11.06 -7.57 4.56
N GLN A 280 11.31 -7.39 5.84
CA GLN A 280 10.75 -8.23 6.88
C GLN A 280 10.23 -7.35 8.00
N ASP A 281 8.98 -7.59 8.40
CA ASP A 281 8.38 -6.91 9.54
C ASP A 281 8.92 -7.48 10.87
N THR A 282 8.71 -6.76 11.96
CA THR A 282 9.06 -7.17 13.34
C THR A 282 8.48 -8.53 13.72
N ASN A 283 7.36 -8.93 13.11
CA ASN A 283 6.70 -10.23 13.30
C ASN A 283 7.27 -11.36 12.43
N GLY A 284 8.29 -11.09 11.63
CA GLY A 284 8.90 -12.06 10.73
C GLY A 284 8.20 -12.24 9.39
N THR A 285 7.12 -11.52 9.13
CA THR A 285 6.39 -11.56 7.85
C THR A 285 7.23 -10.90 6.75
N ARG A 286 7.35 -11.57 5.63
CA ARG A 286 8.13 -11.12 4.47
C ARG A 286 7.22 -10.41 3.48
N TYR A 287 7.62 -9.23 3.08
CA TYR A 287 6.84 -8.42 2.15
C TYR A 287 7.74 -7.65 1.18
N PHE A 288 7.10 -7.13 0.13
CA PHE A 288 7.70 -6.18 -0.81
C PHE A 288 6.93 -4.87 -0.72
N GLU A 289 7.67 -3.77 -0.61
CA GLU A 289 7.06 -2.45 -0.69
C GLU A 289 6.50 -2.20 -2.08
N THR A 290 5.21 -1.89 -2.14
CA THR A 290 4.54 -1.52 -3.37
C THR A 290 4.00 -0.12 -3.23
N LYS A 291 4.46 0.79 -4.07
CA LYS A 291 4.04 2.19 -4.07
C LYS A 291 2.81 2.36 -4.94
N VAL A 292 1.74 2.81 -4.33
CA VAL A 292 0.47 3.07 -5.00
C VAL A 292 0.20 4.56 -4.98
N LEU A 293 0.20 5.18 -6.15
CA LEU A 293 -0.19 6.58 -6.31
C LEU A 293 -1.70 6.70 -6.13
N ILE A 294 -2.14 7.62 -5.29
CA ILE A 294 -3.55 7.84 -5.00
C ILE A 294 -4.04 9.16 -5.55
N GLU A 295 -5.27 9.19 -6.04
CA GLU A 295 -5.95 10.40 -6.43
C GLU A 295 -6.57 11.06 -5.20
N ARG A 296 -5.99 12.20 -4.78
CA ARG A 296 -6.49 12.91 -3.60
C ARG A 296 -7.92 13.42 -3.82
N PRO A 297 -8.88 13.10 -2.92
CA PRO A 297 -10.20 13.72 -2.95
C PRO A 297 -10.10 15.22 -2.63
N ALA A 298 -10.79 16.06 -3.43
CA ALA A 298 -10.68 17.52 -3.33
C ALA A 298 -11.03 18.11 -1.95
N ASN A 299 -11.89 17.44 -1.19
CA ASN A 299 -12.44 17.96 0.07
C ASN A 299 -11.84 17.35 1.33
N ILE A 300 -10.79 16.51 1.23
CA ILE A 300 -10.24 15.79 2.38
C ILE A 300 -8.73 16.02 2.44
N LEU A 301 -8.26 16.50 3.59
CA LEU A 301 -6.84 16.59 3.88
C LEU A 301 -6.34 15.22 4.38
N LEU A 302 -5.64 14.50 3.51
CA LEU A 302 -4.93 13.28 3.89
C LEU A 302 -3.62 13.67 4.57
N ARG A 303 -3.39 13.12 5.77
CA ARG A 303 -2.16 13.35 6.52
C ARG A 303 -1.17 12.23 6.27
N SER A 304 0.12 12.57 6.32
CA SER A 304 1.19 11.58 6.34
C SER A 304 1.08 10.68 7.59
N GLY A 305 1.43 9.40 7.46
CA GLY A 305 1.39 8.45 8.55
C GLY A 305 0.02 7.79 8.81
N LEU A 306 -1.02 8.11 8.02
CA LEU A 306 -2.30 7.41 8.14
C LEU A 306 -2.18 5.97 7.62
N THR A 307 -2.67 5.02 8.41
CA THR A 307 -2.78 3.62 7.98
C THR A 307 -3.94 3.42 7.02
N ALA A 308 -3.71 2.63 6.00
CA ALA A 308 -4.70 2.31 4.99
C ALA A 308 -4.51 0.87 4.48
N ASN A 309 -5.54 0.32 3.88
CA ASN A 309 -5.48 -0.94 3.15
C ASN A 309 -5.71 -0.66 1.67
N VAL A 310 -5.06 -1.42 0.80
CA VAL A 310 -5.25 -1.34 -0.64
C VAL A 310 -5.69 -2.67 -1.20
N ASP A 311 -6.71 -2.64 -2.06
CA ASP A 311 -7.11 -3.75 -2.89
C ASP A 311 -6.55 -3.52 -4.30
N ILE A 312 -5.52 -4.28 -4.67
CA ILE A 312 -4.88 -4.22 -5.98
C ILE A 312 -5.57 -5.21 -6.92
N GLU A 313 -6.09 -4.74 -8.05
CA GLU A 313 -6.72 -5.57 -9.08
C GLU A 313 -5.65 -6.31 -9.87
N VAL A 314 -5.51 -7.62 -9.66
CA VAL A 314 -4.43 -8.41 -10.29
C VAL A 314 -4.90 -9.18 -11.52
N ASP A 315 -6.08 -9.76 -11.47
CA ASP A 315 -6.65 -10.53 -12.56
C ASP A 315 -8.10 -10.12 -12.80
N THR A 316 -8.46 -9.94 -14.05
CA THR A 316 -9.83 -9.65 -14.46
C THR A 316 -10.32 -10.76 -15.39
N TYR A 317 -11.44 -11.34 -15.02
CA TYR A 317 -12.13 -12.37 -15.82
C TYR A 317 -13.44 -11.78 -16.31
N GLU A 318 -13.59 -11.66 -17.61
CA GLU A 318 -14.81 -11.17 -18.26
C GLU A 318 -15.73 -12.34 -18.59
N ASP A 319 -17.04 -12.12 -18.51
CA ASP A 319 -18.08 -13.07 -18.91
C ASP A 319 -17.94 -14.48 -18.32
N VAL A 320 -17.62 -14.59 -17.04
CA VAL A 320 -17.48 -15.87 -16.34
C VAL A 320 -18.72 -16.20 -15.52
N LEU A 321 -19.05 -17.48 -15.43
CA LEU A 321 -20.11 -17.97 -14.56
C LEU A 321 -19.59 -17.96 -13.12
N LYS A 322 -20.26 -17.24 -12.24
CA LYS A 322 -19.88 -17.09 -10.83
C LYS A 322 -21.02 -17.44 -9.89
N VAL A 323 -20.64 -18.01 -8.76
CA VAL A 323 -21.52 -18.37 -7.67
C VAL A 323 -21.05 -17.74 -6.37
N PRO A 324 -21.94 -17.46 -5.40
CA PRO A 324 -21.51 -17.03 -4.08
C PRO A 324 -20.54 -18.04 -3.48
N SER A 325 -19.38 -17.58 -2.99
CA SER A 325 -18.32 -18.46 -2.47
C SER A 325 -18.80 -19.36 -1.32
N GLN A 326 -19.79 -18.91 -0.55
CA GLN A 326 -20.43 -19.69 0.53
C GLN A 326 -21.21 -20.91 0.05
N ALA A 327 -21.62 -20.96 -1.22
CA ALA A 327 -22.33 -22.11 -1.80
C ALA A 327 -21.39 -23.25 -2.20
N VAL A 328 -20.10 -22.96 -2.34
CA VAL A 328 -19.08 -23.94 -2.70
C VAL A 328 -18.58 -24.64 -1.45
N LEU A 329 -18.79 -25.95 -1.38
CA LEU A 329 -18.46 -26.78 -0.22
C LEU A 329 -17.44 -27.85 -0.59
N ASP A 330 -16.51 -28.13 0.33
CA ASP A 330 -15.65 -29.30 0.23
C ASP A 330 -16.34 -30.48 0.93
N ARG A 331 -16.59 -31.56 0.19
CA ARG A 331 -17.20 -32.80 0.70
C ARG A 331 -16.26 -33.97 0.47
N ALA A 332 -16.21 -34.89 1.43
CA ALA A 332 -15.48 -36.13 1.24
C ALA A 332 -16.14 -36.93 0.09
N VAL A 333 -15.35 -37.47 -0.81
CA VAL A 333 -15.84 -38.24 -1.96
C VAL A 333 -16.64 -39.45 -1.47
N ASP A 334 -16.26 -40.03 -0.32
CA ASP A 334 -16.94 -41.15 0.30
C ASP A 334 -18.36 -40.81 0.83
N ASP A 335 -18.62 -39.55 1.11
CA ASP A 335 -19.93 -39.05 1.58
C ASP A 335 -20.91 -38.76 0.43
N LEU A 336 -20.41 -38.82 -0.81
CA LEU A 336 -21.22 -38.55 -1.99
C LEU A 336 -21.74 -39.89 -2.59
N PRO A 337 -23.01 -39.92 -3.09
CA PRO A 337 -23.55 -41.10 -3.74
C PRO A 337 -22.71 -41.51 -4.95
N ALA A 338 -22.65 -42.83 -5.21
CA ALA A 338 -21.93 -43.39 -6.34
C ALA A 338 -22.41 -42.85 -7.71
N GLU A 339 -23.68 -42.42 -7.80
CA GLU A 339 -24.25 -41.78 -8.98
C GLU A 339 -23.62 -40.41 -9.30
N VAL A 340 -23.13 -39.73 -8.31
CA VAL A 340 -22.51 -38.38 -8.42
C VAL A 340 -21.00 -38.50 -8.63
N THR A 341 -20.38 -39.56 -8.11
CA THR A 341 -18.92 -39.72 -8.10
C THR A 341 -18.39 -40.53 -9.28
N LYS A 342 -19.19 -41.48 -9.80
CA LYS A 342 -18.74 -42.40 -10.84
C LYS A 342 -18.62 -41.67 -12.19
N ASP A 343 -17.42 -41.73 -12.78
CA ASP A 343 -17.06 -41.15 -14.08
C ASP A 343 -17.32 -39.63 -14.21
N ASN A 344 -17.29 -38.91 -13.08
CA ASN A 344 -17.52 -37.46 -13.08
C ASN A 344 -16.22 -36.72 -13.39
N PRO A 345 -16.13 -35.94 -14.50
CA PRO A 345 -14.91 -35.23 -14.89
C PRO A 345 -14.51 -34.10 -13.94
N HIS A 346 -15.40 -33.67 -13.04
CA HIS A 346 -15.18 -32.60 -12.08
C HIS A 346 -14.67 -33.11 -10.73
N ILE A 347 -14.49 -34.43 -10.58
CA ILE A 347 -13.90 -35.06 -9.39
C ILE A 347 -12.51 -35.58 -9.74
N GLU A 348 -11.49 -35.01 -9.09
CA GLU A 348 -10.12 -35.50 -9.23
C GLU A 348 -9.96 -36.84 -8.47
N GLN A 349 -9.67 -37.91 -9.19
CA GLN A 349 -9.60 -39.28 -8.65
C GLN A 349 -8.61 -39.50 -7.51
N ASN A 350 -7.63 -38.58 -7.33
CA ASN A 350 -6.60 -38.66 -6.28
C ASN A 350 -6.90 -37.77 -5.06
N LYS A 351 -8.00 -37.04 -5.05
CA LYS A 351 -8.36 -36.17 -3.92
C LYS A 351 -9.41 -36.81 -3.03
N LYS A 352 -9.20 -36.72 -1.73
CA LYS A 352 -10.18 -37.19 -0.72
C LYS A 352 -11.43 -36.31 -0.64
N PHE A 353 -11.36 -35.07 -1.13
CA PHE A 353 -12.44 -34.10 -1.09
C PHE A 353 -12.75 -33.62 -2.51
N ALA A 354 -14.04 -33.50 -2.81
CA ALA A 354 -14.56 -32.90 -4.03
C ALA A 354 -15.25 -31.58 -3.70
N ARG A 355 -15.15 -30.61 -4.61
CA ARG A 355 -15.90 -29.36 -4.51
C ARG A 355 -17.26 -29.54 -5.09
N VAL A 356 -18.28 -29.27 -4.28
CA VAL A 356 -19.67 -29.45 -4.64
C VAL A 356 -20.49 -28.21 -4.33
N VAL A 357 -21.53 -28.01 -5.12
CA VAL A 357 -22.65 -27.13 -4.83
C VAL A 357 -23.91 -27.94 -4.70
N PHE A 358 -24.85 -27.48 -3.91
CA PHE A 358 -26.19 -28.11 -3.86
C PHE A 358 -27.15 -27.35 -4.76
N VAL A 359 -27.70 -28.06 -5.72
CA VAL A 359 -28.74 -27.57 -6.66
C VAL A 359 -30.10 -28.06 -6.21
N GLU A 360 -31.09 -27.17 -6.15
CA GLU A 360 -32.48 -27.55 -5.92
C GLU A 360 -33.04 -28.18 -7.22
N LYS A 361 -33.56 -29.40 -7.11
CA LYS A 361 -34.30 -30.08 -8.17
C LYS A 361 -35.40 -30.91 -7.58
N ASP A 362 -36.62 -30.66 -8.01
CA ASP A 362 -37.82 -31.37 -7.52
C ASP A 362 -38.02 -31.29 -5.99
N GLY A 363 -37.71 -30.13 -5.39
CA GLY A 363 -37.80 -29.92 -3.93
C GLY A 363 -36.71 -30.62 -3.11
N LYS A 364 -35.65 -31.12 -3.76
CA LYS A 364 -34.55 -31.84 -3.12
C LYS A 364 -33.21 -31.20 -3.45
N ALA A 365 -32.31 -31.27 -2.49
CA ALA A 365 -30.92 -30.83 -2.66
C ALA A 365 -30.10 -31.90 -3.36
N ARG A 366 -29.61 -31.63 -4.56
CA ARG A 366 -28.68 -32.52 -5.29
C ARG A 366 -27.26 -31.96 -5.21
N ALA A 367 -26.33 -32.73 -4.68
CA ALA A 367 -24.93 -32.41 -4.73
C ALA A 367 -24.41 -32.51 -6.16
N VAL A 368 -23.87 -31.46 -6.70
CA VAL A 368 -23.27 -31.37 -8.04
C VAL A 368 -21.80 -31.03 -7.89
N PRO A 369 -20.89 -31.92 -8.27
CA PRO A 369 -19.47 -31.65 -8.33
C PRO A 369 -19.17 -30.58 -9.36
N ILE A 370 -18.33 -29.62 -9.01
CA ILE A 370 -17.97 -28.51 -9.86
C ILE A 370 -16.44 -28.35 -9.98
N SER A 371 -16.02 -27.86 -11.12
CA SER A 371 -14.66 -27.32 -11.29
C SER A 371 -14.69 -25.84 -11.03
N ILE A 372 -13.79 -25.36 -10.18
CA ILE A 372 -13.71 -23.95 -9.84
C ILE A 372 -12.45 -23.30 -10.41
N GLY A 373 -12.54 -21.99 -10.69
CA GLY A 373 -11.43 -21.15 -11.10
C GLY A 373 -11.00 -20.20 -10.00
N ALA A 374 -10.76 -18.94 -10.36
CA ALA A 374 -10.44 -17.87 -9.43
C ALA A 374 -11.66 -17.51 -8.55
N SER A 375 -11.39 -16.99 -7.36
CA SER A 375 -12.41 -16.46 -6.47
C SER A 375 -12.02 -15.07 -5.97
N ASP A 376 -13.01 -14.24 -5.69
CA ASP A 376 -12.89 -13.04 -4.90
C ASP A 376 -13.47 -13.26 -3.49
N SER A 377 -13.62 -12.18 -2.70
CA SER A 377 -14.17 -12.25 -1.35
C SER A 377 -15.62 -12.71 -1.26
N THR A 378 -16.39 -12.63 -2.35
CA THR A 378 -17.84 -12.87 -2.36
C THR A 378 -18.25 -13.99 -3.32
N SER A 379 -17.53 -14.16 -4.42
CA SER A 379 -17.89 -15.01 -5.53
C SER A 379 -16.75 -15.92 -5.98
N THR A 380 -17.10 -17.09 -6.49
CA THR A 380 -16.15 -18.07 -7.07
C THR A 380 -16.56 -18.36 -8.51
N ILE A 381 -15.58 -18.37 -9.42
CA ILE A 381 -15.78 -18.76 -10.82
C ILE A 381 -16.01 -20.26 -10.87
N VAL A 382 -17.04 -20.68 -11.58
CA VAL A 382 -17.29 -22.08 -11.93
C VAL A 382 -16.92 -22.30 -13.38
N THR A 383 -15.98 -23.21 -13.62
CA THR A 383 -15.49 -23.52 -14.96
C THR A 383 -16.19 -24.74 -15.57
N GLY A 384 -16.92 -25.51 -14.77
CA GLY A 384 -17.70 -26.65 -15.25
C GLY A 384 -18.54 -27.28 -14.15
N GLY A 385 -19.54 -28.05 -14.56
CA GLY A 385 -20.44 -28.76 -13.64
C GLY A 385 -21.74 -28.05 -13.33
N LEU A 386 -21.93 -26.77 -13.76
CA LEU A 386 -23.10 -25.96 -13.45
C LEU A 386 -23.60 -25.23 -14.70
N GLN A 387 -24.90 -24.98 -14.78
CA GLN A 387 -25.55 -24.22 -15.85
C GLN A 387 -26.19 -22.93 -15.36
N GLU A 388 -26.34 -21.97 -16.26
CA GLU A 388 -27.16 -20.79 -15.99
C GLU A 388 -28.61 -21.22 -15.76
N GLY A 389 -29.21 -20.75 -14.66
CA GLY A 389 -30.58 -21.13 -14.32
C GLY A 389 -30.71 -22.22 -13.25
N ASP A 390 -29.62 -22.91 -12.90
CA ASP A 390 -29.63 -23.82 -11.75
C ASP A 390 -29.93 -23.05 -10.48
N ARG A 391 -30.81 -23.59 -9.63
CA ARG A 391 -31.14 -22.97 -8.33
C ARG A 391 -30.20 -23.51 -7.26
N LEU A 392 -29.29 -22.68 -6.80
CA LEU A 392 -28.26 -23.05 -5.84
C LEU A 392 -28.71 -22.80 -4.42
N VAL A 393 -28.40 -23.72 -3.52
CA VAL A 393 -28.55 -23.51 -2.10
C VAL A 393 -27.39 -22.68 -1.60
N THR A 394 -27.65 -21.44 -1.15
CA THR A 394 -26.63 -20.51 -0.69
C THR A 394 -26.67 -20.24 0.82
N GLY A 395 -27.60 -20.83 1.55
CA GLY A 395 -27.66 -20.61 3.00
C GLY A 395 -28.90 -21.22 3.65
N PRO A 396 -29.01 -21.09 4.98
CA PRO A 396 -28.01 -20.64 5.95
C PRO A 396 -26.79 -21.58 6.06
N PHE A 397 -25.61 -21.04 6.40
CA PHE A 397 -24.37 -21.83 6.44
C PHE A 397 -24.47 -23.11 7.30
N LYS A 398 -25.15 -23.03 8.45
CA LYS A 398 -25.39 -24.18 9.34
C LYS A 398 -26.21 -25.30 8.65
N VAL A 399 -27.09 -24.95 7.73
CA VAL A 399 -27.85 -25.93 6.94
C VAL A 399 -26.97 -26.52 5.87
N LEU A 400 -26.22 -25.67 5.14
CA LEU A 400 -25.29 -26.09 4.09
C LEU A 400 -24.26 -27.11 4.56
N THR A 401 -23.69 -26.93 5.77
CA THR A 401 -22.69 -27.85 6.33
C THR A 401 -23.22 -29.25 6.58
N ASN A 402 -24.51 -29.38 6.91
CA ASN A 402 -25.15 -30.66 7.24
C ASN A 402 -26.04 -31.20 6.10
N LEU A 403 -26.16 -30.46 5.00
CA LEU A 403 -27.01 -30.84 3.87
C LEU A 403 -26.44 -32.06 3.17
N THR A 404 -27.30 -33.05 2.93
CA THR A 404 -26.96 -34.30 2.22
C THR A 404 -27.65 -34.38 0.87
N HIS A 405 -27.10 -35.21 -0.02
CA HIS A 405 -27.69 -35.45 -1.32
C HIS A 405 -29.07 -36.08 -1.18
N GLY A 406 -30.06 -35.57 -1.90
CA GLY A 406 -31.45 -36.09 -1.89
C GLY A 406 -32.33 -35.59 -0.77
N GLN A 407 -31.81 -34.76 0.13
CA GLN A 407 -32.56 -34.20 1.25
C GLN A 407 -33.61 -33.18 0.79
N THR A 408 -34.82 -33.27 1.36
CA THR A 408 -35.91 -32.35 1.05
C THR A 408 -35.61 -30.96 1.59
N ILE A 409 -35.77 -29.97 0.71
CA ILE A 409 -35.53 -28.54 1.03
C ILE A 409 -36.76 -27.72 0.64
N ALA A 410 -36.96 -26.62 1.35
CA ALA A 410 -37.97 -25.60 1.04
C ALA A 410 -37.34 -24.23 1.04
N GLU A 411 -37.77 -23.36 0.13
CA GLU A 411 -37.27 -21.98 0.08
C GLU A 411 -37.71 -21.19 1.32
N GLN A 412 -36.81 -20.42 1.87
CA GLN A 412 -37.04 -19.62 3.06
C GLN A 412 -38.21 -18.64 2.86
N GLY A 413 -39.27 -18.82 3.63
CA GLY A 413 -40.52 -18.03 3.54
C GLY A 413 -41.72 -18.84 3.03
N THR A 414 -41.55 -19.96 2.30
CA THR A 414 -42.64 -20.75 1.78
C THR A 414 -43.41 -21.49 2.91
N LEU A 415 -42.67 -22.03 3.87
CA LEU A 415 -43.26 -22.74 5.02
C LEU A 415 -44.01 -21.82 6.03
N LYS A 416 -43.72 -20.52 6.02
CA LYS A 416 -44.49 -19.54 6.83
C LYS A 416 -45.86 -19.26 6.23
N ASN A 417 -46.01 -19.27 4.91
CA ASN A 417 -47.27 -19.02 4.23
C ASN A 417 -48.21 -20.24 4.34
N GLU A 418 -47.69 -21.47 4.20
CA GLU A 418 -48.51 -22.69 4.38
C GLU A 418 -49.06 -22.84 5.82
N LYS A 419 -48.26 -22.47 6.85
CA LYS A 419 -48.76 -22.48 8.23
C LYS A 419 -49.83 -21.40 8.51
N ASN A 420 -49.72 -20.25 7.82
CA ASN A 420 -50.72 -19.19 7.95
C ASN A 420 -52.04 -19.52 7.20
N ASP A 421 -51.97 -20.19 6.07
CA ASP A 421 -53.15 -20.61 5.31
C ASP A 421 -53.85 -21.79 5.98
N ALA A 422 -53.11 -22.79 6.48
CA ALA A 422 -53.69 -23.89 7.28
C ALA A 422 -54.33 -23.41 8.57
N SER A 423 -53.82 -22.37 9.21
CA SER A 423 -54.42 -21.76 10.42
C SER A 423 -55.66 -20.91 10.11
N LYS A 424 -55.77 -20.37 8.89
CA LYS A 424 -57.01 -19.67 8.43
C LYS A 424 -58.11 -20.64 8.04
N GLU A 425 -57.80 -21.76 7.43
CA GLU A 425 -58.76 -22.79 7.04
C GLU A 425 -59.38 -23.47 8.29
N THR A 426 -58.58 -23.72 9.35
CA THR A 426 -59.07 -24.27 10.62
C THR A 426 -59.90 -23.28 11.41
N ALA A 427 -59.71 -21.97 11.26
CA ALA A 427 -60.51 -20.93 11.93
C ALA A 427 -61.88 -20.70 11.27
N VAL A 428 -62.01 -21.03 9.98
CA VAL A 428 -63.31 -20.93 9.24
C VAL A 428 -64.19 -22.16 9.42
N ALA A 429 -63.62 -23.34 9.71
CA ALA A 429 -64.36 -24.58 9.94
C ALA A 429 -64.91 -24.75 11.37
N GLY A 430 -64.54 -23.93 12.33
CA GLY A 430 -64.96 -23.97 13.75
C GLY A 430 -66.08 -22.99 14.10
N GLY A 431 -66.68 -22.28 13.13
CA GLY A 431 -67.71 -21.27 13.35
C GLY A 431 -69.05 -21.59 12.67
N LYS A 432 -69.62 -22.78 12.93
CA LYS A 432 -71.07 -23.05 12.68
C LYS A 432 -71.64 -23.88 13.80
#